data_32ee7a5416d22ef6842a2a9bb55a152d
#
_entry.id   32ee7a5416d22ef6842a2a9bb55a152d
#
_cell.length_a   1.000
_cell.length_b   1.000
_cell.length_c   1.000
_cell.angle_alpha   90.00
_cell.angle_beta   90.00
_cell.angle_gamma   90.00
#
_symmetry.space_group_name_H-M   'P 1'
#
loop_
_entity.id
_entity.type
_entity.pdbx_description
1 polymer ?
#
loop_
_entity_poly.entity_id
_entity_poly.type
_entity_poly.pdbx_seq_one_letter_code
_entity_poly.pdbx_strand_id
1 'polypeptide(L)'
;MDIIEGTREHVFVTGRAGTGKSTLLQEFVEQTSKSLVIGAPTGVAALTVGGQTIHSLFRLPIGLVTDRTKFYPLSDDARVLLRRIDTVVIDEISMVRCDLLDGLDRRLRATRGRKNEPFGGVQVVMFGDPYQLPPVLKDGPEKQYLMDNYRSPWFFDSKVWGEAQPRVVELTDVKRQDEAEFRDILDRMRNGQMTTTDGAVLNDIGARRPIPEGTVTLATTNVSANSINAKALKELPGKVKVARAIIDGDFGGQLPAEEELELKPGARVMFLRNDSIADGNRWVNGSVGTVVKVDGAVHVALDTDPSNSVEVQPVQWEKIQYTYDPEANSVEADVMATFAQYPLRLAWAVTIHKSQGQTLDSAVLDFGRGAFANGQAYVAFSRIRTLEGVFLSRTLQPTDIQVDRRVVDFMRTAKDNDFLE
;
A
#
# COMPACT_ATOMS: atom_id res chain seq x y z
N MET A 1 1.14 17.92 -11.37
CA MET A 1 2.32 17.63 -12.20
C MET A 1 3.26 18.81 -12.20
N ASP A 2 2.85 20.02 -12.54
CA ASP A 2 3.72 21.20 -12.71
C ASP A 2 4.58 21.52 -11.49
N ILE A 3 4.04 21.38 -10.27
CA ILE A 3 4.78 21.60 -9.03
C ILE A 3 5.92 20.59 -8.86
N ILE A 4 5.64 19.30 -9.12
CA ILE A 4 6.62 18.23 -8.94
C ILE A 4 7.71 18.32 -10.02
N GLU A 5 7.34 18.55 -11.27
CA GLU A 5 8.29 18.61 -12.39
C GLU A 5 9.01 19.97 -12.47
N GLY A 6 8.27 21.08 -12.29
CA GLY A 6 8.80 22.43 -12.50
C GLY A 6 9.61 23.01 -11.34
N THR A 7 9.60 22.39 -10.16
CA THR A 7 10.27 22.91 -8.96
C THR A 7 11.22 21.88 -8.34
N ARG A 8 11.93 22.29 -7.28
CA ARG A 8 12.69 21.42 -6.38
C ARG A 8 12.08 21.34 -4.98
N GLU A 9 10.86 21.84 -4.83
CA GLU A 9 10.15 21.79 -3.56
C GLU A 9 9.89 20.34 -3.16
N HIS A 10 9.95 20.05 -1.86
CA HIS A 10 9.46 18.79 -1.34
C HIS A 10 7.93 18.81 -1.37
N VAL A 11 7.30 17.72 -1.82
CA VAL A 11 5.85 17.66 -2.00
C VAL A 11 5.28 16.43 -1.30
N PHE A 12 4.19 16.64 -0.58
CA PHE A 12 3.37 15.55 -0.05
C PHE A 12 2.02 15.53 -0.77
N VAL A 13 1.82 14.53 -1.62
CA VAL A 13 0.58 14.30 -2.34
C VAL A 13 -0.30 13.36 -1.51
N THR A 14 -1.41 13.88 -1.05
CA THR A 14 -2.38 13.12 -0.26
C THR A 14 -3.77 13.15 -0.88
N GLY A 15 -4.72 12.49 -0.27
CA GLY A 15 -6.10 12.43 -0.71
C GLY A 15 -6.78 11.15 -0.28
N ARG A 16 -8.09 11.12 -0.37
CA ARG A 16 -8.94 9.98 0.01
C ARG A 16 -8.58 8.72 -0.77
N ALA A 17 -9.04 7.58 -0.31
CA ALA A 17 -8.97 6.36 -1.10
C ALA A 17 -9.71 6.57 -2.44
N GLY A 18 -9.08 6.18 -3.56
CA GLY A 18 -9.69 6.30 -4.89
C GLY A 18 -9.59 7.67 -5.57
N THR A 19 -8.75 8.60 -5.06
CA THR A 19 -8.53 9.91 -5.70
C THR A 19 -7.46 9.91 -6.80
N GLY A 20 -6.90 8.76 -7.16
CA GLY A 20 -5.95 8.66 -8.27
C GLY A 20 -4.49 8.91 -7.90
N LYS A 21 -4.09 8.84 -6.61
CA LYS A 21 -2.68 9.00 -6.19
C LYS A 21 -1.72 8.11 -6.96
N SER A 22 -2.04 6.82 -7.08
CA SER A 22 -1.18 5.85 -7.78
C SER A 22 -1.12 6.11 -9.29
N THR A 23 -2.21 6.60 -9.87
CA THR A 23 -2.24 7.02 -11.30
C THR A 23 -1.34 8.23 -11.50
N LEU A 24 -1.45 9.23 -10.64
CA LEU A 24 -0.59 10.42 -10.71
C LEU A 24 0.89 10.06 -10.52
N LEU A 25 1.20 9.12 -9.61
CA LEU A 25 2.57 8.61 -9.44
C LEU A 25 3.09 7.96 -10.73
N GLN A 26 2.29 7.09 -11.36
CA GLN A 26 2.65 6.44 -12.62
C GLN A 26 2.86 7.45 -13.75
N GLU A 27 1.93 8.38 -13.92
CA GLU A 27 2.04 9.46 -14.90
C GLU A 27 3.30 10.31 -14.67
N PHE A 28 3.62 10.62 -13.41
CA PHE A 28 4.84 11.36 -13.09
C PHE A 28 6.09 10.58 -13.48
N VAL A 29 6.17 9.30 -13.13
CA VAL A 29 7.33 8.44 -13.45
C VAL A 29 7.52 8.27 -14.96
N GLU A 30 6.43 8.16 -15.71
CA GLU A 30 6.47 7.99 -17.17
C GLU A 30 6.85 9.27 -17.93
N GLN A 31 6.49 10.45 -17.39
CA GLN A 31 6.63 11.73 -18.11
C GLN A 31 7.80 12.59 -17.64
N THR A 32 8.36 12.30 -16.46
CA THR A 32 9.41 13.15 -15.88
C THR A 32 10.73 13.04 -16.63
N SER A 33 11.40 14.18 -16.75
CA SER A 33 12.79 14.25 -17.22
C SER A 33 13.83 14.11 -16.09
N LYS A 34 13.38 14.03 -14.83
CA LYS A 34 14.25 13.98 -13.66
C LYS A 34 14.81 12.58 -13.45
N SER A 35 16.07 12.51 -13.05
CA SER A 35 16.66 11.26 -12.54
C SER A 35 16.06 10.94 -11.18
N LEU A 36 15.23 9.90 -11.10
CA LEU A 36 14.52 9.56 -9.87
C LEU A 36 14.74 8.11 -9.41
N VAL A 37 14.47 7.89 -8.14
CA VAL A 37 14.32 6.57 -7.54
C VAL A 37 13.03 6.50 -6.76
N ILE A 38 12.42 5.30 -6.71
CA ILE A 38 11.15 5.08 -6.01
C ILE A 38 11.40 4.19 -4.80
N GLY A 39 11.01 4.67 -3.63
CA GLY A 39 11.06 3.95 -2.37
C GLY A 39 9.67 3.65 -1.82
N ALA A 40 9.50 2.50 -1.15
CA ALA A 40 8.28 2.18 -0.42
C ALA A 40 8.59 1.51 0.92
N PRO A 41 7.66 1.54 1.91
CA PRO A 41 7.92 0.98 3.23
C PRO A 41 7.99 -0.55 3.25
N THR A 42 7.30 -1.22 2.33
CA THR A 42 7.22 -2.70 2.27
C THR A 42 7.65 -3.23 0.91
N GLY A 43 8.08 -4.51 0.88
CA GLY A 43 8.46 -5.18 -0.37
C GLY A 43 7.32 -5.23 -1.38
N VAL A 44 6.10 -5.52 -0.92
CA VAL A 44 4.93 -5.58 -1.81
C VAL A 44 4.61 -4.22 -2.41
N ALA A 45 4.61 -3.15 -1.60
CA ALA A 45 4.39 -1.79 -2.10
C ALA A 45 5.50 -1.39 -3.10
N ALA A 46 6.76 -1.69 -2.80
CA ALA A 46 7.88 -1.43 -3.70
C ALA A 46 7.72 -2.13 -5.06
N LEU A 47 7.35 -3.41 -5.06
CA LEU A 47 7.11 -4.18 -6.29
C LEU A 47 5.94 -3.63 -7.11
N THR A 48 4.91 -3.11 -6.44
CA THR A 48 3.72 -2.55 -7.11
C THR A 48 4.07 -1.30 -7.94
N VAL A 49 4.99 -0.49 -7.44
CA VAL A 49 5.40 0.78 -8.10
C VAL A 49 6.71 0.65 -8.89
N GLY A 50 7.24 -0.56 -9.04
CA GLY A 50 8.52 -0.78 -9.73
C GLY A 50 9.71 -0.14 -9.02
N GLY A 51 9.70 -0.13 -7.69
CA GLY A 51 10.70 0.51 -6.85
C GLY A 51 11.43 -0.45 -5.90
N GLN A 52 12.11 0.11 -4.91
CA GLN A 52 12.78 -0.61 -3.84
C GLN A 52 12.20 -0.29 -2.48
N THR A 53 12.46 -1.15 -1.47
CA THR A 53 12.15 -0.74 -0.09
C THR A 53 13.10 0.38 0.35
N ILE A 54 12.59 1.32 1.14
CA ILE A 54 13.40 2.42 1.72
C ILE A 54 14.65 1.87 2.41
N HIS A 55 14.52 0.77 3.17
CA HIS A 55 15.64 0.13 3.85
C HIS A 55 16.72 -0.36 2.87
N SER A 56 16.34 -0.97 1.76
CA SER A 56 17.27 -1.44 0.73
C SER A 56 17.93 -0.29 -0.01
N LEU A 57 17.12 0.64 -0.52
CA LEU A 57 17.58 1.77 -1.34
C LEU A 57 18.60 2.66 -0.61
N PHE A 58 18.33 2.94 0.66
CA PHE A 58 19.20 3.81 1.48
C PHE A 58 20.14 3.04 2.40
N ARG A 59 20.18 1.70 2.32
CA ARG A 59 21.00 0.86 3.19
C ARG A 59 20.81 1.16 4.68
N LEU A 60 19.55 1.33 5.08
CA LEU A 60 19.16 1.56 6.46
C LEU A 60 18.92 0.22 7.18
N PRO A 61 19.28 0.09 8.45
CA PRO A 61 18.99 -1.11 9.21
C PRO A 61 17.48 -1.25 9.47
N ILE A 62 17.02 -2.49 9.60
CA ILE A 62 15.66 -2.78 10.05
C ILE A 62 15.57 -2.48 11.56
N GLY A 63 14.44 -1.95 12.00
CA GLY A 63 14.18 -1.59 13.40
C GLY A 63 14.29 -0.09 13.64
N LEU A 64 14.61 0.30 14.87
CA LEU A 64 14.67 1.70 15.29
C LEU A 64 15.89 2.42 14.71
N VAL A 65 15.65 3.58 14.12
CA VAL A 65 16.70 4.46 13.59
C VAL A 65 16.88 5.65 14.54
N THR A 66 18.00 5.69 15.24
CA THR A 66 18.38 6.77 16.15
C THR A 66 19.52 7.61 15.58
N ASP A 67 19.83 8.74 16.18
CA ASP A 67 20.98 9.59 15.80
C ASP A 67 22.31 8.82 15.90
N ARG A 68 22.38 7.77 16.71
CA ARG A 68 23.56 6.91 16.90
C ARG A 68 23.56 5.65 16.02
N THR A 69 22.47 5.39 15.31
CA THR A 69 22.38 4.20 14.45
C THR A 69 23.40 4.29 13.31
N LYS A 70 24.25 3.26 13.23
CA LYS A 70 25.19 3.12 12.12
C LYS A 70 24.45 2.51 10.93
N PHE A 71 24.59 3.12 9.78
CA PHE A 71 24.02 2.63 8.54
C PHE A 71 24.95 1.63 7.86
N TYR A 72 24.38 0.72 7.10
CA TYR A 72 25.18 -0.20 6.28
C TYR A 72 26.00 0.59 5.24
N PRO A 73 27.22 0.12 4.90
CA PRO A 73 28.02 0.75 3.85
C PRO A 73 27.26 0.82 2.52
N LEU A 74 27.43 1.91 1.81
CA LEU A 74 27.01 2.03 0.41
C LEU A 74 28.10 1.43 -0.48
N SER A 75 27.71 0.67 -1.51
CA SER A 75 28.59 0.40 -2.65
C SER A 75 28.95 1.70 -3.35
N ASP A 76 29.98 1.68 -4.19
CA ASP A 76 30.37 2.88 -4.94
C ASP A 76 29.27 3.31 -5.89
N ASP A 77 28.58 2.37 -6.55
CA ASP A 77 27.43 2.63 -7.44
C ASP A 77 26.27 3.28 -6.68
N ALA A 78 25.88 2.71 -5.53
CA ALA A 78 24.83 3.30 -4.68
C ALA A 78 25.20 4.70 -4.18
N ARG A 79 26.49 4.95 -3.93
CA ARG A 79 26.97 6.27 -3.55
C ARG A 79 26.90 7.26 -4.70
N VAL A 80 27.28 6.83 -5.91
CA VAL A 80 27.17 7.65 -7.13
C VAL A 80 25.71 7.95 -7.42
N LEU A 81 24.85 6.94 -7.42
CA LEU A 81 23.40 7.07 -7.58
C LEU A 81 22.83 8.15 -6.66
N LEU A 82 22.99 7.99 -5.33
CA LEU A 82 22.41 8.92 -4.34
C LEU A 82 22.99 10.35 -4.42
N ARG A 83 24.15 10.54 -5.05
CA ARG A 83 24.72 11.87 -5.33
C ARG A 83 24.13 12.52 -6.55
N ARG A 84 23.62 11.75 -7.51
CA ARG A 84 23.22 12.23 -8.84
C ARG A 84 21.71 12.38 -9.01
N ILE A 85 20.90 11.59 -8.28
CA ILE A 85 19.44 11.67 -8.39
C ILE A 85 18.92 13.08 -8.11
N ASP A 86 17.90 13.48 -8.85
CA ASP A 86 17.19 14.75 -8.68
C ASP A 86 16.02 14.60 -7.70
N THR A 87 15.36 13.46 -7.74
CA THR A 87 14.12 13.22 -6.99
C THR A 87 14.11 11.84 -6.32
N VAL A 88 13.67 11.79 -5.09
CA VAL A 88 13.25 10.57 -4.39
C VAL A 88 11.73 10.59 -4.28
N VAL A 89 11.09 9.57 -4.82
CA VAL A 89 9.66 9.33 -4.64
C VAL A 89 9.47 8.32 -3.52
N ILE A 90 8.55 8.60 -2.60
CA ILE A 90 8.18 7.67 -1.52
C ILE A 90 6.68 7.40 -1.64
N ASP A 91 6.34 6.17 -2.00
CA ASP A 91 4.95 5.72 -1.97
C ASP A 91 4.56 5.15 -0.61
N GLU A 92 3.27 5.15 -0.29
CA GLU A 92 2.69 4.71 1.00
C GLU A 92 3.41 5.33 2.22
N ILE A 93 3.69 6.65 2.16
CA ILE A 93 4.39 7.38 3.22
C ILE A 93 3.69 7.24 4.59
N SER A 94 2.39 7.00 4.64
CA SER A 94 1.61 6.77 5.87
C SER A 94 2.17 5.64 6.73
N MET A 95 2.80 4.65 6.12
CA MET A 95 3.43 3.52 6.81
C MET A 95 4.89 3.77 7.21
N VAL A 96 5.47 4.91 6.82
CA VAL A 96 6.86 5.28 7.14
C VAL A 96 6.90 5.96 8.50
N ARG A 97 7.74 5.45 9.41
CA ARG A 97 7.94 6.07 10.73
C ARG A 97 8.79 7.33 10.63
N CYS A 98 8.57 8.23 11.58
CA CYS A 98 9.33 9.50 11.69
C CYS A 98 10.85 9.27 11.78
N ASP A 99 11.30 8.30 12.56
CA ASP A 99 12.72 7.97 12.71
C ASP A 99 13.34 7.41 11.42
N LEU A 100 12.57 6.66 10.62
CA LEU A 100 13.02 6.15 9.33
C LEU A 100 13.17 7.28 8.32
N LEU A 101 12.25 8.25 8.31
CA LEU A 101 12.35 9.43 7.43
C LEU A 101 13.56 10.31 7.82
N ASP A 102 13.80 10.49 9.11
CA ASP A 102 15.03 11.16 9.60
C ASP A 102 16.30 10.37 9.23
N GLY A 103 16.22 9.05 9.25
CA GLY A 103 17.32 8.18 8.82
C GLY A 103 17.64 8.34 7.33
N LEU A 104 16.60 8.42 6.50
CA LEU A 104 16.73 8.69 5.06
C LEU A 104 17.38 10.06 4.82
N ASP A 105 16.89 11.11 5.49
CA ASP A 105 17.46 12.44 5.43
C ASP A 105 18.95 12.44 5.81
N ARG A 106 19.30 11.86 6.95
CA ARG A 106 20.67 11.76 7.41
C ARG A 106 21.57 11.02 6.42
N ARG A 107 21.06 9.95 5.78
CA ARG A 107 21.78 9.22 4.73
C ARG A 107 22.07 10.11 3.53
N LEU A 108 21.07 10.83 3.03
CA LEU A 108 21.23 11.73 1.88
C LEU A 108 22.15 12.89 2.18
N ARG A 109 21.99 13.59 3.30
CA ARG A 109 22.90 14.67 3.72
C ARG A 109 24.35 14.22 3.78
N ALA A 110 24.62 13.06 4.39
CA ALA A 110 25.95 12.50 4.51
C ALA A 110 26.55 12.13 3.15
N THR A 111 25.77 11.46 2.28
CA THR A 111 26.25 10.98 0.98
C THR A 111 26.53 12.13 0.01
N ARG A 112 25.72 13.18 0.04
CA ARG A 112 25.84 14.36 -0.84
C ARG A 112 26.77 15.45 -0.28
N GLY A 113 27.18 15.33 0.98
CA GLY A 113 28.01 16.33 1.64
C GLY A 113 27.29 17.65 1.98
N ARG A 114 25.95 17.68 1.88
CA ARG A 114 25.11 18.85 2.12
C ARG A 114 24.40 18.75 3.46
N LYS A 115 25.15 18.97 4.53
CA LYS A 115 24.68 18.74 5.91
C LYS A 115 23.53 19.66 6.36
N ASN A 116 23.44 20.85 5.79
CA ASN A 116 22.49 21.90 6.19
C ASN A 116 21.24 21.95 5.29
N GLU A 117 21.17 21.12 4.25
CA GLU A 117 20.04 21.08 3.34
C GLU A 117 19.19 19.82 3.64
N PRO A 118 17.87 19.94 3.88
CA PRO A 118 17.00 18.78 4.03
C PRO A 118 17.19 17.82 2.87
N PHE A 119 17.25 16.52 3.19
CA PHE A 119 17.51 15.45 2.23
C PHE A 119 18.75 15.63 1.36
N GLY A 120 19.72 16.43 1.83
CA GLY A 120 20.93 16.75 1.06
C GLY A 120 20.64 17.48 -0.25
N GLY A 121 19.55 18.24 -0.33
CA GLY A 121 19.11 19.01 -1.49
C GLY A 121 18.49 18.16 -2.62
N VAL A 122 18.08 16.93 -2.34
CA VAL A 122 17.27 16.10 -3.26
C VAL A 122 15.81 16.45 -3.05
N GLN A 123 15.05 16.64 -4.12
CA GLN A 123 13.61 16.75 -4.01
C GLN A 123 13.01 15.43 -3.49
N VAL A 124 12.12 15.51 -2.49
CA VAL A 124 11.37 14.35 -2.00
C VAL A 124 9.89 14.55 -2.29
N VAL A 125 9.31 13.60 -3.05
CA VAL A 125 7.89 13.57 -3.40
C VAL A 125 7.26 12.37 -2.69
N MET A 126 6.33 12.63 -1.80
CA MET A 126 5.71 11.63 -0.93
C MET A 126 4.25 11.43 -1.32
N PHE A 127 3.83 10.18 -1.49
CA PHE A 127 2.45 9.81 -1.77
C PHE A 127 1.89 8.99 -0.62
N GLY A 128 0.65 9.29 -0.20
CA GLY A 128 -0.03 8.50 0.82
C GLY A 128 -1.27 9.18 1.39
N ASP A 129 -1.98 8.45 2.25
CA ASP A 129 -3.14 8.95 2.99
C ASP A 129 -2.92 8.70 4.48
N PRO A 130 -2.64 9.71 5.30
CA PRO A 130 -2.35 9.53 6.72
C PRO A 130 -3.55 9.04 7.53
N TYR A 131 -4.76 9.12 6.98
CA TYR A 131 -5.95 8.55 7.60
C TYR A 131 -6.11 7.04 7.38
N GLN A 132 -5.27 6.45 6.52
CA GLN A 132 -5.21 5.00 6.35
C GLN A 132 -4.39 4.37 7.49
N LEU A 133 -3.71 3.26 7.20
CA LEU A 133 -3.02 2.53 8.25
C LEU A 133 -1.76 3.26 8.75
N PRO A 134 -1.58 3.36 10.07
CA PRO A 134 -0.39 3.94 10.67
C PRO A 134 0.85 3.07 10.50
N PRO A 135 2.03 3.63 10.76
CA PRO A 135 3.24 2.83 10.90
C PRO A 135 3.08 1.75 11.97
N VAL A 136 3.58 0.55 11.68
CA VAL A 136 3.51 -0.56 12.63
C VAL A 136 4.51 -0.34 13.76
N LEU A 137 4.01 -0.27 14.98
CA LEU A 137 4.82 -0.20 16.20
C LEU A 137 4.61 -1.46 17.02
N LYS A 138 5.70 -2.09 17.42
CA LYS A 138 5.68 -3.14 18.43
C LYS A 138 5.81 -2.50 19.82
N ASP A 139 5.08 -3.04 20.78
CA ASP A 139 5.28 -2.63 22.17
C ASP A 139 6.69 -3.00 22.63
N GLY A 140 7.32 -2.08 23.37
CA GLY A 140 8.66 -2.30 23.87
C GLY A 140 9.55 -1.06 23.77
N PRO A 141 10.88 -1.22 23.86
CA PRO A 141 11.85 -0.11 23.90
C PRO A 141 11.79 0.81 22.67
N GLU A 142 11.47 0.27 21.49
CA GLU A 142 11.33 1.07 20.27
C GLU A 142 10.21 2.10 20.39
N LYS A 143 9.03 1.65 20.85
CA LYS A 143 7.87 2.52 21.05
C LYS A 143 8.17 3.60 22.09
N GLN A 144 8.82 3.20 23.20
CA GLN A 144 9.21 4.14 24.25
C GLN A 144 10.15 5.21 23.71
N TYR A 145 11.19 4.81 22.96
CA TYR A 145 12.12 5.77 22.34
C TYR A 145 11.41 6.76 21.44
N LEU A 146 10.48 6.30 20.59
CA LEU A 146 9.74 7.18 19.69
C LEU A 146 8.87 8.17 20.48
N MET A 147 8.20 7.71 21.53
CA MET A 147 7.39 8.61 22.38
C MET A 147 8.23 9.64 23.15
N ASP A 148 9.47 9.30 23.51
CA ASP A 148 10.37 10.20 24.24
C ASP A 148 11.04 11.25 23.32
N ASN A 149 11.18 10.95 22.01
CA ASN A 149 11.95 11.77 21.08
C ASN A 149 11.12 12.44 19.97
N TYR A 150 9.87 12.02 19.77
CA TYR A 150 8.97 12.54 18.74
C TYR A 150 7.57 12.74 19.32
N ARG A 151 6.79 13.61 18.69
CA ARG A 151 5.38 13.83 19.11
C ARG A 151 4.49 12.62 18.79
N SER A 152 4.80 11.92 17.70
CA SER A 152 4.13 10.70 17.28
C SER A 152 5.04 9.89 16.35
N PRO A 153 4.70 8.63 16.03
CA PRO A 153 5.46 7.83 15.08
C PRO A 153 5.27 8.25 13.62
N TRP A 154 4.37 9.17 13.33
CA TRP A 154 4.04 9.57 11.99
C TRP A 154 5.20 10.30 11.29
N PHE A 155 5.32 10.10 9.98
CA PHE A 155 6.33 10.73 9.13
C PHE A 155 6.37 12.26 9.25
N PHE A 156 5.20 12.91 9.39
CA PHE A 156 5.10 14.37 9.53
C PHE A 156 5.53 14.90 10.90
N ASP A 157 5.82 14.04 11.86
CA ASP A 157 6.45 14.40 13.13
C ASP A 157 7.96 14.09 13.16
N SER A 158 8.57 13.73 12.00
CA SER A 158 10.01 13.66 11.86
C SER A 158 10.65 15.04 11.98
N LYS A 159 11.90 15.08 12.41
CA LYS A 159 12.66 16.34 12.53
C LYS A 159 12.83 17.00 11.16
N VAL A 160 13.16 16.18 10.16
CA VAL A 160 13.34 16.65 8.78
C VAL A 160 12.07 17.22 8.17
N TRP A 161 10.88 16.75 8.54
CA TRP A 161 9.62 17.32 8.07
C TRP A 161 9.50 18.79 8.45
N GLY A 162 9.80 19.12 9.71
CA GLY A 162 9.78 20.50 10.20
C GLY A 162 10.81 21.42 9.53
N GLU A 163 11.96 20.88 9.11
CA GLU A 163 12.98 21.61 8.38
C GLU A 163 12.66 21.77 6.89
N ALA A 164 12.18 20.72 6.26
CA ALA A 164 11.91 20.66 4.82
C ALA A 164 10.63 21.37 4.41
N GLN A 165 9.65 21.45 5.32
CA GLN A 165 8.33 22.05 5.11
C GLN A 165 7.70 21.67 3.76
N PRO A 166 7.46 20.36 3.51
CA PRO A 166 6.93 19.91 2.22
C PRO A 166 5.58 20.58 1.91
N ARG A 167 5.39 21.00 0.67
CA ARG A 167 4.10 21.48 0.19
C ARG A 167 3.11 20.32 0.20
N VAL A 168 1.94 20.52 0.83
CA VAL A 168 0.89 19.50 0.89
C VAL A 168 -0.11 19.73 -0.23
N VAL A 169 -0.32 18.72 -1.06
CA VAL A 169 -1.29 18.74 -2.16
C VAL A 169 -2.35 17.68 -1.90
N GLU A 170 -3.59 18.07 -1.65
CA GLU A 170 -4.69 17.13 -1.44
C GLU A 170 -5.49 16.92 -2.73
N LEU A 171 -5.53 15.67 -3.22
CA LEU A 171 -6.41 15.27 -4.31
C LEU A 171 -7.83 15.08 -3.78
N THR A 172 -8.78 15.80 -4.36
CA THR A 172 -10.17 15.85 -3.86
C THR A 172 -11.15 14.97 -4.63
N ASP A 173 -10.87 14.70 -5.91
CA ASP A 173 -11.79 13.98 -6.80
C ASP A 173 -11.78 12.47 -6.53
N VAL A 174 -12.82 11.96 -5.89
CA VAL A 174 -12.98 10.54 -5.61
C VAL A 174 -13.61 9.85 -6.83
N LYS A 175 -12.87 8.88 -7.40
CA LYS A 175 -13.32 8.12 -8.60
C LYS A 175 -13.80 6.71 -8.28
N ARG A 176 -13.67 6.26 -7.03
CA ARG A 176 -13.96 4.86 -6.63
C ARG A 176 -15.41 4.64 -6.21
N GLN A 177 -15.96 5.54 -5.41
CA GLN A 177 -17.32 5.43 -4.90
C GLN A 177 -18.28 6.26 -5.76
N ASP A 178 -19.32 5.62 -6.27
CA ASP A 178 -20.31 6.25 -7.15
C ASP A 178 -21.41 6.98 -6.37
N GLU A 179 -21.72 6.51 -5.12
CA GLU A 179 -22.80 7.03 -4.28
C GLU A 179 -22.33 8.18 -3.38
N ALA A 180 -23.01 9.33 -3.48
CA ALA A 180 -22.70 10.50 -2.67
C ALA A 180 -22.83 10.24 -1.16
N GLU A 181 -23.90 9.55 -0.74
CA GLU A 181 -24.12 9.20 0.66
C GLU A 181 -22.99 8.36 1.25
N PHE A 182 -22.53 7.36 0.51
CA PHE A 182 -21.41 6.51 0.96
C PHE A 182 -20.12 7.29 1.07
N ARG A 183 -19.84 8.18 0.11
CA ARG A 183 -18.68 9.09 0.18
C ARG A 183 -18.73 9.97 1.43
N ASP A 184 -19.89 10.53 1.74
CA ASP A 184 -20.06 11.39 2.91
C ASP A 184 -19.89 10.62 4.23
N ILE A 185 -20.37 9.38 4.32
CA ILE A 185 -20.14 8.50 5.47
C ILE A 185 -18.63 8.20 5.61
N LEU A 186 -17.96 7.83 4.52
CA LEU A 186 -16.52 7.57 4.52
C LEU A 186 -15.71 8.79 4.94
N ASP A 187 -16.14 9.99 4.55
CA ASP A 187 -15.49 11.23 4.97
C ASP A 187 -15.65 11.50 6.47
N ARG A 188 -16.85 11.33 6.98
CA ARG A 188 -17.08 11.46 8.43
C ARG A 188 -16.31 10.39 9.20
N MET A 189 -16.24 9.15 8.67
CA MET A 189 -15.43 8.08 9.26
C MET A 189 -13.95 8.45 9.28
N ARG A 190 -13.42 8.93 8.15
CA ARG A 190 -12.04 9.38 7.99
C ARG A 190 -11.65 10.45 8.99
N ASN A 191 -12.53 11.44 9.18
CA ASN A 191 -12.28 12.59 10.04
C ASN A 191 -12.68 12.37 11.51
N GLY A 192 -13.16 11.18 11.90
CA GLY A 192 -13.63 10.91 13.26
C GLY A 192 -14.93 11.65 13.62
N GLN A 193 -15.76 11.98 12.64
CA GLN A 193 -17.00 12.73 12.76
C GLN A 193 -18.25 11.88 12.49
N MET A 194 -18.11 10.55 12.54
CA MET A 194 -19.26 9.67 12.36
C MET A 194 -20.36 9.94 13.37
N THR A 195 -21.58 9.98 12.85
CA THR A 195 -22.79 10.14 13.64
C THR A 195 -23.38 8.77 14.04
N THR A 196 -24.28 8.78 14.99
CA THR A 196 -25.08 7.57 15.34
C THR A 196 -25.94 7.12 14.15
N THR A 197 -26.40 8.04 13.32
CA THR A 197 -27.15 7.75 12.10
C THR A 197 -26.30 7.01 11.09
N ASP A 198 -25.06 7.44 10.87
CA ASP A 198 -24.12 6.75 9.96
C ASP A 198 -23.88 5.30 10.41
N GLY A 199 -23.66 5.12 11.72
CA GLY A 199 -23.49 3.79 12.31
C GLY A 199 -24.74 2.92 12.15
N ALA A 200 -25.94 3.50 12.30
CA ALA A 200 -27.20 2.79 12.08
C ALA A 200 -27.37 2.37 10.61
N VAL A 201 -27.09 3.27 9.65
CA VAL A 201 -27.14 2.99 8.21
C VAL A 201 -26.17 1.85 7.85
N LEU A 202 -24.91 1.91 8.28
CA LEU A 202 -23.92 0.87 8.01
C LEU A 202 -24.31 -0.48 8.63
N ASN A 203 -24.89 -0.49 9.83
CA ASN A 203 -25.34 -1.70 10.51
C ASN A 203 -26.56 -2.31 9.83
N ASP A 204 -27.54 -1.50 9.46
CA ASP A 204 -28.75 -1.97 8.76
C ASP A 204 -28.38 -2.61 7.42
N ILE A 205 -27.59 -1.90 6.63
CA ILE A 205 -27.10 -2.38 5.34
C ILE A 205 -26.23 -3.62 5.52
N GLY A 206 -25.24 -3.57 6.43
CA GLY A 206 -24.28 -4.65 6.66
C GLY A 206 -24.90 -5.93 7.24
N ALA A 207 -26.06 -5.84 7.89
CA ALA A 207 -26.77 -6.99 8.44
C ALA A 207 -27.60 -7.76 7.40
N ARG A 208 -27.74 -7.25 6.18
CA ARG A 208 -28.54 -7.89 5.12
C ARG A 208 -28.09 -9.32 4.82
N ARG A 209 -29.05 -10.18 4.51
CA ARG A 209 -28.82 -11.58 4.16
C ARG A 209 -29.80 -12.00 3.04
N PRO A 210 -29.45 -12.96 2.18
CA PRO A 210 -28.19 -13.72 2.21
C PRO A 210 -27.00 -12.87 1.73
N ILE A 211 -25.79 -13.20 2.19
CA ILE A 211 -24.56 -12.69 1.60
C ILE A 211 -24.37 -13.39 0.24
N PRO A 212 -24.08 -12.66 -0.84
CA PRO A 212 -23.81 -13.27 -2.14
C PRO A 212 -22.70 -14.31 -2.06
N GLU A 213 -22.87 -15.41 -2.76
CA GLU A 213 -21.85 -16.46 -2.82
C GLU A 213 -20.54 -15.88 -3.41
N GLY A 214 -19.42 -16.28 -2.83
CA GLY A 214 -18.13 -15.81 -3.29
C GLY A 214 -17.68 -14.42 -2.76
N THR A 215 -18.53 -13.75 -1.97
CA THR A 215 -18.14 -12.47 -1.35
C THR A 215 -16.89 -12.63 -0.47
N VAL A 216 -15.89 -11.80 -0.72
CA VAL A 216 -14.61 -11.81 0.01
C VAL A 216 -14.79 -11.30 1.43
N THR A 217 -14.16 -11.96 2.41
CA THR A 217 -14.09 -11.45 3.79
C THR A 217 -12.84 -10.62 3.99
N LEU A 218 -12.99 -9.37 4.43
CA LEU A 218 -11.88 -8.50 4.87
C LEU A 218 -11.69 -8.67 6.38
N ALA A 219 -10.64 -9.40 6.76
CA ALA A 219 -10.33 -9.71 8.15
C ALA A 219 -9.28 -8.76 8.73
N THR A 220 -9.30 -8.53 10.04
CA THR A 220 -8.32 -7.68 10.72
C THR A 220 -6.93 -8.32 10.81
N THR A 221 -6.84 -9.65 10.87
CA THR A 221 -5.57 -10.38 11.09
C THR A 221 -5.29 -11.44 10.03
N ASN A 222 -3.99 -11.73 9.78
CA ASN A 222 -3.60 -12.85 8.90
C ASN A 222 -4.08 -14.20 9.46
N VAL A 223 -4.10 -14.38 10.78
CA VAL A 223 -4.56 -15.63 11.41
C VAL A 223 -6.02 -15.90 11.04
N SER A 224 -6.89 -14.90 11.15
CA SER A 224 -8.30 -15.01 10.77
C SER A 224 -8.45 -15.34 9.29
N ALA A 225 -7.82 -14.54 8.41
CA ALA A 225 -7.91 -14.75 6.97
C ALA A 225 -7.41 -16.14 6.54
N ASN A 226 -6.24 -16.55 7.04
CA ASN A 226 -5.66 -17.86 6.70
C ASN A 226 -6.54 -19.02 7.22
N SER A 227 -7.15 -18.88 8.40
CA SER A 227 -8.05 -19.89 8.94
C SER A 227 -9.29 -20.07 8.07
N ILE A 228 -9.89 -18.96 7.62
CA ILE A 228 -11.06 -18.99 6.71
C ILE A 228 -10.67 -19.66 5.38
N ASN A 229 -9.56 -19.26 4.77
CA ASN A 229 -9.10 -19.79 3.50
C ASN A 229 -8.76 -21.27 3.58
N ALA A 230 -8.02 -21.71 4.61
CA ALA A 230 -7.66 -23.11 4.80
C ALA A 230 -8.89 -24.01 5.01
N LYS A 231 -9.86 -23.53 5.81
CA LYS A 231 -11.11 -24.25 6.03
C LYS A 231 -11.89 -24.39 4.71
N ALA A 232 -12.11 -23.31 3.99
CA ALA A 232 -12.86 -23.31 2.75
C ALA A 232 -12.19 -24.18 1.67
N LEU A 233 -10.85 -24.09 1.52
CA LEU A 233 -10.12 -24.94 0.58
C LEU A 233 -10.23 -26.44 0.93
N LYS A 234 -10.22 -26.77 2.22
CA LYS A 234 -10.36 -28.15 2.71
C LYS A 234 -11.75 -28.72 2.39
N GLU A 235 -12.80 -27.92 2.49
CA GLU A 235 -14.20 -28.30 2.23
C GLU A 235 -14.47 -28.55 0.73
N LEU A 236 -13.67 -27.99 -0.18
CA LEU A 236 -13.80 -28.26 -1.60
C LEU A 236 -13.45 -29.72 -1.93
N PRO A 237 -14.18 -30.34 -2.87
CA PRO A 237 -13.87 -31.70 -3.34
C PRO A 237 -12.54 -31.73 -4.13
N GLY A 238 -11.99 -32.93 -4.29
CA GLY A 238 -10.81 -33.18 -5.11
C GLY A 238 -9.48 -32.96 -4.38
N LYS A 239 -8.38 -33.23 -5.11
CA LYS A 239 -7.03 -33.12 -4.59
C LYS A 239 -6.51 -31.70 -4.76
N VAL A 240 -5.77 -31.23 -3.78
CA VAL A 240 -5.01 -29.97 -3.88
C VAL A 240 -3.97 -30.09 -4.99
N LYS A 241 -3.90 -29.07 -5.83
CA LYS A 241 -2.80 -28.84 -6.77
C LYS A 241 -1.93 -27.72 -6.19
N VAL A 242 -0.63 -27.94 -6.18
CA VAL A 242 0.35 -26.97 -5.66
C VAL A 242 1.12 -26.41 -6.84
N ALA A 243 1.00 -25.10 -7.05
CA ALA A 243 1.84 -24.36 -7.95
C ALA A 243 3.03 -23.78 -7.15
N ARG A 244 4.25 -24.18 -7.52
CA ARG A 244 5.48 -23.70 -6.88
C ARG A 244 6.06 -22.55 -7.64
N ALA A 245 6.45 -21.51 -6.93
CA ALA A 245 7.16 -20.37 -7.49
C ALA A 245 8.54 -20.80 -8.03
N ILE A 246 8.99 -20.14 -9.08
CA ILE A 246 10.37 -20.22 -9.56
C ILE A 246 11.06 -18.94 -9.07
N ILE A 247 12.11 -19.12 -8.27
CA ILE A 247 12.88 -18.02 -7.69
C ILE A 247 14.30 -18.10 -8.23
N ASP A 248 14.77 -17.01 -8.84
CA ASP A 248 16.15 -16.86 -9.27
C ASP A 248 16.79 -15.69 -8.52
N GLY A 249 17.98 -15.91 -7.98
CA GLY A 249 18.66 -14.97 -7.09
C GLY A 249 18.08 -14.91 -5.66
N ASP A 250 18.59 -13.98 -4.86
CA ASP A 250 18.09 -13.73 -3.49
C ASP A 250 16.94 -12.73 -3.52
N PHE A 251 15.72 -13.22 -3.66
CA PHE A 251 14.54 -12.36 -3.60
C PHE A 251 14.35 -11.76 -2.22
N GLY A 252 14.56 -12.53 -1.16
CA GLY A 252 14.52 -12.12 0.24
C GLY A 252 13.25 -11.37 0.66
N GLY A 253 13.06 -11.18 1.97
CA GLY A 253 11.96 -10.36 2.48
C GLY A 253 10.57 -10.97 2.26
N GLN A 254 9.56 -10.10 2.08
CA GLN A 254 8.18 -10.51 1.87
C GLN A 254 7.94 -10.81 0.38
N LEU A 255 7.50 -12.03 0.08
CA LEU A 255 7.20 -12.46 -1.28
C LEU A 255 5.88 -11.83 -1.80
N PRO A 256 5.79 -11.55 -3.11
CA PRO A 256 4.61 -10.94 -3.73
C PRO A 256 3.39 -11.88 -3.78
N ALA A 257 3.63 -13.18 -3.83
CA ALA A 257 2.62 -14.24 -3.79
C ALA A 257 3.10 -15.39 -2.91
N GLU A 258 2.26 -16.39 -2.70
CA GLU A 258 2.62 -17.60 -1.96
C GLU A 258 3.65 -18.42 -2.76
N GLU A 259 4.73 -18.86 -2.10
CA GLU A 259 5.76 -19.70 -2.74
C GLU A 259 5.16 -21.04 -3.19
N GLU A 260 4.31 -21.62 -2.35
CA GLU A 260 3.50 -22.79 -2.66
C GLU A 260 2.02 -22.38 -2.68
N LEU A 261 1.48 -22.13 -3.87
CA LEU A 261 0.10 -21.74 -4.04
C LEU A 261 -0.76 -23.00 -4.18
N GLU A 262 -1.57 -23.27 -3.17
CA GLU A 262 -2.52 -24.40 -3.13
C GLU A 262 -3.85 -24.03 -3.79
N LEU A 263 -4.24 -24.78 -4.82
CA LEU A 263 -5.47 -24.56 -5.57
C LEU A 263 -6.29 -25.85 -5.75
N LYS A 264 -7.61 -25.66 -5.83
CA LYS A 264 -8.57 -26.68 -6.31
C LYS A 264 -9.57 -26.03 -7.26
N PRO A 265 -10.19 -26.76 -8.18
CA PRO A 265 -11.41 -26.27 -8.83
C PRO A 265 -12.45 -25.87 -7.78
N GLY A 266 -13.10 -24.73 -7.96
CA GLY A 266 -13.98 -24.09 -6.98
C GLY A 266 -13.27 -23.16 -5.97
N ALA A 267 -11.93 -23.08 -5.97
CA ALA A 267 -11.22 -22.17 -5.08
C ALA A 267 -11.48 -20.71 -5.46
N ARG A 268 -11.80 -19.90 -4.46
CA ARG A 268 -11.90 -18.44 -4.62
C ARG A 268 -10.52 -17.84 -4.61
N VAL A 269 -10.24 -17.03 -5.62
CA VAL A 269 -8.94 -16.39 -5.81
C VAL A 269 -9.08 -14.91 -6.13
N MET A 270 -8.06 -14.15 -5.79
CA MET A 270 -7.91 -12.74 -6.10
C MET A 270 -6.62 -12.52 -6.87
N PHE A 271 -6.70 -11.70 -7.89
CA PHE A 271 -5.54 -11.32 -8.70
C PHE A 271 -4.67 -10.28 -7.96
N LEU A 272 -3.37 -10.47 -8.02
CA LEU A 272 -2.36 -9.65 -7.33
C LEU A 272 -1.72 -8.59 -8.22
N ARG A 273 -2.03 -8.61 -9.50
CA ARG A 273 -1.46 -7.73 -10.52
C ARG A 273 -2.46 -7.53 -11.65
N ASN A 274 -2.36 -6.39 -12.35
CA ASN A 274 -3.11 -6.15 -13.57
C ASN A 274 -2.69 -7.13 -14.67
N ASP A 275 -3.61 -7.43 -15.56
CA ASP A 275 -3.31 -8.21 -16.77
C ASP A 275 -2.30 -7.46 -17.65
N SER A 276 -1.33 -8.19 -18.18
CA SER A 276 -0.25 -7.63 -19.01
C SER A 276 -0.47 -7.83 -20.52
N ILE A 277 -1.62 -8.37 -20.94
CA ILE A 277 -1.89 -8.62 -22.35
C ILE A 277 -2.35 -7.34 -23.04
N ALA A 278 -1.71 -7.00 -24.15
CA ALA A 278 -1.85 -5.73 -24.87
C ALA A 278 -3.26 -5.42 -25.45
N ASP A 279 -4.15 -6.43 -25.54
CA ASP A 279 -5.47 -6.30 -26.17
C ASP A 279 -6.64 -6.05 -25.20
N GLY A 280 -6.36 -5.58 -24.01
CA GLY A 280 -7.37 -5.24 -23.00
C GLY A 280 -7.14 -5.95 -21.67
N ASN A 281 -7.29 -5.21 -20.60
CA ASN A 281 -7.19 -5.75 -19.25
C ASN A 281 -8.36 -6.69 -18.98
N ARG A 282 -8.15 -8.01 -19.07
CA ARG A 282 -9.16 -9.03 -18.70
C ARG A 282 -9.48 -8.94 -17.20
N TRP A 283 -8.47 -8.58 -16.39
CA TRP A 283 -8.59 -8.33 -14.95
C TRP A 283 -7.65 -7.22 -14.49
N VAL A 284 -7.92 -6.69 -13.32
CA VAL A 284 -7.05 -5.73 -12.61
C VAL A 284 -6.65 -6.30 -11.25
N ASN A 285 -5.66 -5.70 -10.62
CA ASN A 285 -5.28 -6.04 -9.23
C ASN A 285 -6.49 -5.88 -8.31
N GLY A 286 -6.79 -6.94 -7.56
CA GLY A 286 -7.99 -7.02 -6.72
C GLY A 286 -9.20 -7.66 -7.38
N SER A 287 -9.19 -7.93 -8.70
CA SER A 287 -10.25 -8.73 -9.33
C SER A 287 -10.36 -10.09 -8.67
N VAL A 288 -11.60 -10.55 -8.47
CA VAL A 288 -11.91 -11.81 -7.79
C VAL A 288 -12.53 -12.77 -8.78
N GLY A 289 -12.32 -14.06 -8.58
CA GLY A 289 -12.91 -15.10 -9.42
C GLY A 289 -12.83 -16.48 -8.77
N THR A 290 -13.35 -17.46 -9.49
CA THR A 290 -13.35 -18.85 -9.06
C THR A 290 -12.48 -19.70 -10.01
N VAL A 291 -11.60 -20.50 -9.45
CA VAL A 291 -10.79 -21.45 -10.21
C VAL A 291 -11.71 -22.50 -10.83
N VAL A 292 -11.73 -22.59 -12.15
CA VAL A 292 -12.52 -23.57 -12.89
C VAL A 292 -11.74 -24.86 -13.10
N LYS A 293 -10.45 -24.71 -13.41
CA LYS A 293 -9.60 -25.85 -13.79
C LYS A 293 -8.13 -25.58 -13.43
N VAL A 294 -7.42 -26.64 -13.05
CA VAL A 294 -5.97 -26.63 -12.81
C VAL A 294 -5.38 -27.90 -13.44
N ASP A 295 -4.90 -27.78 -14.68
CA ASP A 295 -4.26 -28.91 -15.39
C ASP A 295 -3.19 -28.41 -16.38
N GLY A 296 -2.01 -28.17 -15.90
CA GLY A 296 -0.94 -27.55 -16.68
C GLY A 296 -1.08 -26.02 -16.81
N ALA A 297 -2.31 -25.49 -16.71
CA ALA A 297 -2.65 -24.09 -16.62
C ALA A 297 -3.73 -23.85 -15.56
N VAL A 298 -3.86 -22.63 -15.07
CA VAL A 298 -4.91 -22.22 -14.14
C VAL A 298 -5.96 -21.42 -14.90
N HIS A 299 -7.20 -21.87 -14.86
CA HIS A 299 -8.33 -21.16 -15.47
C HIS A 299 -9.24 -20.59 -14.38
N VAL A 300 -9.55 -19.32 -14.48
CA VAL A 300 -10.36 -18.57 -13.50
C VAL A 300 -11.57 -17.95 -14.21
N ALA A 301 -12.76 -18.21 -13.71
CA ALA A 301 -13.96 -17.46 -14.08
C ALA A 301 -14.03 -16.23 -13.17
N LEU A 302 -14.00 -15.04 -13.78
CA LEU A 302 -14.09 -13.77 -13.05
C LEU A 302 -15.51 -13.52 -12.57
N ASP A 303 -15.68 -12.86 -11.42
CA ASP A 303 -17.00 -12.48 -10.92
C ASP A 303 -17.74 -11.51 -11.85
N THR A 304 -17.01 -10.72 -12.63
CA THR A 304 -17.53 -9.80 -13.65
C THR A 304 -18.03 -10.54 -14.90
N ASP A 305 -17.52 -11.75 -15.17
CA ASP A 305 -17.93 -12.60 -16.29
C ASP A 305 -17.83 -14.10 -15.90
N PRO A 306 -18.78 -14.61 -15.09
CA PRO A 306 -18.75 -15.99 -14.59
C PRO A 306 -18.94 -17.05 -15.67
N SER A 307 -19.45 -16.66 -16.84
CA SER A 307 -19.73 -17.59 -17.95
C SER A 307 -18.50 -17.96 -18.75
N ASN A 308 -17.48 -17.11 -18.70
CA ASN A 308 -16.22 -17.32 -19.40
C ASN A 308 -15.07 -17.47 -18.41
N SER A 309 -14.16 -18.40 -18.69
CA SER A 309 -12.93 -18.51 -17.91
C SER A 309 -11.73 -17.97 -18.66
N VAL A 310 -10.86 -17.28 -17.95
CA VAL A 310 -9.59 -16.79 -18.48
C VAL A 310 -8.48 -17.73 -18.06
N GLU A 311 -7.57 -18.02 -18.98
CA GLU A 311 -6.33 -18.71 -18.64
C GLU A 311 -5.38 -17.71 -17.99
N VAL A 312 -4.90 -18.07 -16.79
CA VAL A 312 -3.93 -17.28 -16.04
C VAL A 312 -2.56 -17.87 -16.24
N GLN A 313 -1.62 -17.04 -16.65
CA GLN A 313 -0.21 -17.42 -16.79
C GLN A 313 0.56 -16.97 -15.54
N PRO A 314 1.64 -17.67 -15.15
CA PRO A 314 2.61 -17.16 -14.20
C PRO A 314 3.17 -15.81 -14.67
N VAL A 315 3.33 -14.89 -13.74
CA VAL A 315 3.99 -13.61 -13.98
C VAL A 315 5.29 -13.52 -13.21
N GLN A 316 6.22 -12.76 -13.73
CA GLN A 316 7.49 -12.50 -13.07
C GLN A 316 7.43 -11.17 -12.33
N TRP A 317 7.83 -11.21 -11.06
CA TRP A 317 8.16 -10.02 -10.28
C TRP A 317 9.68 -9.90 -10.22
N GLU A 318 10.16 -8.69 -10.33
CA GLU A 318 11.58 -8.37 -10.36
C GLU A 318 11.95 -7.57 -9.11
N LYS A 319 12.98 -8.03 -8.44
CA LYS A 319 13.63 -7.25 -7.39
C LYS A 319 14.74 -6.47 -8.06
N ILE A 320 14.53 -5.16 -8.17
CA ILE A 320 15.47 -4.28 -8.82
C ILE A 320 16.48 -3.67 -7.83
N GLN A 321 17.60 -3.24 -8.36
CA GLN A 321 18.55 -2.33 -7.74
C GLN A 321 18.76 -1.16 -8.69
N TYR A 322 18.64 0.06 -8.19
CA TYR A 322 18.96 1.22 -8.99
C TYR A 322 20.47 1.41 -9.08
N THR A 323 20.95 1.70 -10.27
CA THR A 323 22.31 2.13 -10.58
C THR A 323 22.29 3.45 -11.33
N TYR A 324 23.41 4.14 -11.38
CA TYR A 324 23.54 5.38 -12.14
C TYR A 324 24.56 5.17 -13.26
N ASP A 325 24.13 5.35 -14.51
CA ASP A 325 24.99 5.35 -15.67
C ASP A 325 25.61 6.76 -15.88
N PRO A 326 26.92 6.92 -15.68
CA PRO A 326 27.59 8.22 -15.88
C PRO A 326 27.64 8.67 -17.34
N GLU A 327 27.63 7.73 -18.31
CA GLU A 327 27.72 8.05 -19.76
C GLU A 327 26.35 8.55 -20.26
N ALA A 328 25.28 7.85 -19.89
CA ALA A 328 23.92 8.26 -20.24
C ALA A 328 23.37 9.37 -19.35
N ASN A 329 24.02 9.66 -18.21
CA ASN A 329 23.54 10.56 -17.15
C ASN A 329 22.12 10.20 -16.68
N SER A 330 21.86 8.89 -16.54
CA SER A 330 20.53 8.33 -16.22
C SER A 330 20.59 7.35 -15.06
N VAL A 331 19.42 7.13 -14.44
CA VAL A 331 19.21 6.06 -13.45
C VAL A 331 18.68 4.83 -14.16
N GLU A 332 19.33 3.70 -13.97
CA GLU A 332 18.92 2.41 -14.49
C GLU A 332 18.43 1.50 -13.37
N ALA A 333 17.61 0.53 -13.71
CA ALA A 333 17.07 -0.46 -12.78
C ALA A 333 17.55 -1.85 -13.19
N ASP A 334 18.55 -2.37 -12.48
CA ASP A 334 19.08 -3.71 -12.69
C ASP A 334 18.25 -4.75 -11.94
N VAL A 335 17.92 -5.84 -12.61
CA VAL A 335 17.21 -6.96 -11.99
C VAL A 335 18.18 -7.80 -11.19
N MET A 336 17.99 -7.86 -9.87
CA MET A 336 18.84 -8.60 -8.92
C MET A 336 18.31 -9.99 -8.60
N ALA A 337 17.01 -10.17 -8.64
CA ALA A 337 16.34 -11.44 -8.42
C ALA A 337 14.96 -11.43 -9.07
N THR A 338 14.46 -12.62 -9.40
CA THR A 338 13.13 -12.79 -9.96
C THR A 338 12.31 -13.79 -9.15
N PHE A 339 11.00 -13.57 -9.12
CA PHE A 339 10.03 -14.45 -8.51
C PHE A 339 8.90 -14.67 -9.51
N ALA A 340 8.75 -15.88 -10.04
CA ALA A 340 7.71 -16.22 -11.00
C ALA A 340 6.68 -17.14 -10.37
N GLN A 341 5.41 -16.71 -10.39
CA GLN A 341 4.28 -17.46 -9.85
C GLN A 341 2.98 -16.98 -10.52
N TYR A 342 1.91 -17.73 -10.41
CA TYR A 342 0.57 -17.24 -10.74
C TYR A 342 0.26 -15.99 -9.90
N PRO A 343 -0.25 -14.91 -10.51
CA PRO A 343 -0.59 -13.68 -9.77
C PRO A 343 -1.90 -13.85 -9.00
N LEU A 344 -2.00 -14.87 -8.19
CA LEU A 344 -3.19 -15.29 -7.47
C LEU A 344 -2.90 -15.52 -5.99
N ARG A 345 -3.92 -15.30 -5.16
CA ARG A 345 -3.99 -15.78 -3.78
C ARG A 345 -5.38 -16.31 -3.49
N LEU A 346 -5.51 -17.17 -2.51
CA LEU A 346 -6.82 -17.56 -1.98
C LEU A 346 -7.57 -16.33 -1.44
N ALA A 347 -8.84 -16.23 -1.74
CA ALA A 347 -9.64 -15.03 -1.50
C ALA A 347 -11.06 -15.29 -0.98
N TRP A 348 -11.29 -16.34 -0.20
CA TRP A 348 -12.45 -16.34 0.70
C TRP A 348 -12.28 -15.29 1.80
N ALA A 349 -11.03 -15.09 2.26
CA ALA A 349 -10.69 -13.99 3.13
C ALA A 349 -9.29 -13.42 2.81
N VAL A 350 -9.17 -12.09 2.93
CA VAL A 350 -7.90 -11.37 2.88
C VAL A 350 -7.83 -10.40 4.05
N THR A 351 -6.62 -9.97 4.44
CA THR A 351 -6.55 -8.95 5.49
C THR A 351 -6.84 -7.57 4.93
N ILE A 352 -7.40 -6.68 5.76
CA ILE A 352 -7.64 -5.28 5.44
C ILE A 352 -6.34 -4.61 4.93
N HIS A 353 -5.19 -4.94 5.52
CA HIS A 353 -3.88 -4.45 5.04
C HIS A 353 -3.56 -4.90 3.60
N LYS A 354 -3.79 -6.18 3.30
CA LYS A 354 -3.52 -6.73 1.97
C LYS A 354 -4.53 -6.29 0.90
N SER A 355 -5.70 -5.77 1.31
CA SER A 355 -6.68 -5.17 0.40
C SER A 355 -6.42 -3.70 0.11
N GLN A 356 -5.40 -3.09 0.73
CA GLN A 356 -5.03 -1.70 0.46
C GLN A 356 -4.69 -1.52 -1.02
N GLY A 357 -5.12 -0.42 -1.62
CA GLY A 357 -5.02 -0.20 -3.08
C GLY A 357 -6.09 -0.88 -3.93
N GLN A 358 -6.75 -1.94 -3.45
CA GLN A 358 -7.75 -2.71 -4.20
C GLN A 358 -9.14 -2.06 -4.17
N THR A 359 -9.99 -2.48 -5.11
CA THR A 359 -11.41 -2.08 -5.17
C THR A 359 -12.26 -3.33 -5.30
N LEU A 360 -13.31 -3.45 -4.49
CA LEU A 360 -14.22 -4.59 -4.42
C LEU A 360 -15.65 -4.11 -4.66
N ASP A 361 -16.43 -4.88 -5.39
CA ASP A 361 -17.86 -4.59 -5.56
C ASP A 361 -18.63 -4.93 -4.27
N SER A 362 -18.23 -6.00 -3.57
CA SER A 362 -18.79 -6.36 -2.27
C SER A 362 -17.74 -7.01 -1.35
N ALA A 363 -17.92 -6.86 -0.04
CA ALA A 363 -17.10 -7.55 0.95
C ALA A 363 -17.83 -7.75 2.28
N VAL A 364 -17.49 -8.85 2.98
CA VAL A 364 -17.84 -9.03 4.38
C VAL A 364 -16.73 -8.42 5.23
N LEU A 365 -17.06 -7.41 6.01
CA LEU A 365 -16.12 -6.79 6.94
C LEU A 365 -16.13 -7.55 8.27
N ASP A 366 -15.02 -8.21 8.58
CA ASP A 366 -14.84 -8.96 9.83
C ASP A 366 -13.87 -8.26 10.76
N PHE A 367 -14.39 -7.48 11.67
CA PHE A 367 -13.60 -6.82 12.71
C PHE A 367 -13.27 -7.71 13.91
N GLY A 368 -13.71 -8.98 13.91
CA GLY A 368 -13.43 -9.91 15.00
C GLY A 368 -13.79 -9.33 16.38
N ARG A 369 -12.78 -9.20 17.26
CA ARG A 369 -12.93 -8.60 18.59
C ARG A 369 -12.87 -7.08 18.61
N GLY A 370 -12.67 -6.43 17.48
CA GLY A 370 -12.55 -4.98 17.31
C GLY A 370 -11.44 -4.61 16.34
N ALA A 371 -11.55 -3.42 15.73
CA ALA A 371 -10.42 -2.82 15.05
C ALA A 371 -9.33 -2.47 16.08
N PHE A 372 -8.08 -2.80 15.77
CA PHE A 372 -6.96 -2.59 16.69
C PHE A 372 -6.02 -1.46 16.25
N ALA A 373 -6.23 -0.91 15.08
CA ALA A 373 -5.41 0.18 14.53
C ALA A 373 -6.29 1.33 14.04
N ASN A 374 -5.80 2.55 14.24
CA ASN A 374 -6.42 3.75 13.67
C ASN A 374 -6.53 3.60 12.14
N GLY A 375 -7.62 4.10 11.54
CA GLY A 375 -7.87 4.04 10.11
C GLY A 375 -8.28 2.66 9.57
N GLN A 376 -8.20 1.57 10.35
CA GLN A 376 -8.47 0.22 9.86
C GLN A 376 -9.90 0.04 9.33
N ALA A 377 -10.90 0.57 10.04
CA ALA A 377 -12.27 0.57 9.57
C ALA A 377 -12.43 1.39 8.29
N TYR A 378 -11.89 2.62 8.27
CA TYR A 378 -11.91 3.46 7.07
C TYR A 378 -11.29 2.74 5.86
N VAL A 379 -10.13 2.11 6.03
CA VAL A 379 -9.52 1.33 4.95
C VAL A 379 -10.45 0.22 4.48
N ALA A 380 -11.05 -0.56 5.37
CA ALA A 380 -11.95 -1.65 5.02
C ALA A 380 -13.17 -1.17 4.21
N PHE A 381 -13.91 -0.19 4.73
CA PHE A 381 -15.07 0.36 4.04
C PHE A 381 -14.71 1.04 2.72
N SER A 382 -13.58 1.75 2.66
CA SER A 382 -13.13 2.43 1.45
C SER A 382 -12.70 1.50 0.31
N ARG A 383 -12.62 0.17 0.55
CA ARG A 383 -12.39 -0.83 -0.53
C ARG A 383 -13.63 -1.04 -1.37
N ILE A 384 -14.81 -0.81 -0.82
CA ILE A 384 -16.09 -1.15 -1.43
C ILE A 384 -16.63 0.04 -2.23
N ARG A 385 -17.23 -0.24 -3.39
CA ARG A 385 -17.74 0.79 -4.30
C ARG A 385 -19.02 1.43 -3.82
N THR A 386 -19.94 0.63 -3.30
CA THR A 386 -21.32 1.05 -2.95
C THR A 386 -21.70 0.59 -1.56
N LEU A 387 -22.64 1.28 -0.95
CA LEU A 387 -23.23 0.84 0.33
C LEU A 387 -23.83 -0.57 0.24
N GLU A 388 -24.42 -0.90 -0.90
CA GLU A 388 -25.01 -2.21 -1.12
C GLU A 388 -24.00 -3.35 -1.09
N GLY A 389 -22.74 -3.08 -1.43
CA GLY A 389 -21.66 -4.06 -1.36
C GLY A 389 -21.16 -4.32 0.07
N VAL A 390 -21.61 -3.57 1.05
CA VAL A 390 -21.16 -3.72 2.45
C VAL A 390 -21.93 -4.83 3.14
N PHE A 391 -21.19 -5.82 3.68
CA PHE A 391 -21.70 -6.83 4.60
C PHE A 391 -20.85 -6.81 5.87
N LEU A 392 -21.48 -7.08 7.03
CA LEU A 392 -20.80 -7.13 8.32
C LEU A 392 -20.91 -8.53 8.92
N SER A 393 -19.80 -9.08 9.44
CA SER A 393 -19.83 -10.34 10.19
C SER A 393 -20.54 -10.17 11.54
N ARG A 394 -20.48 -8.96 12.12
CA ARG A 394 -21.14 -8.53 13.34
C ARG A 394 -21.51 -7.05 13.27
N THR A 395 -22.35 -6.62 14.17
CA THR A 395 -22.69 -5.20 14.35
C THR A 395 -21.42 -4.37 14.57
N LEU A 396 -21.26 -3.30 13.78
CA LEU A 396 -20.22 -2.30 13.90
C LEU A 396 -20.41 -1.52 15.20
N GLN A 397 -19.37 -1.43 16.01
CA GLN A 397 -19.37 -0.69 17.26
C GLN A 397 -18.66 0.65 17.07
N PRO A 398 -19.02 1.70 17.83
CA PRO A 398 -18.29 2.97 17.79
C PRO A 398 -16.78 2.83 18.05
N THR A 399 -16.39 1.84 18.86
CA THR A 399 -14.98 1.53 19.15
C THR A 399 -14.22 0.92 17.99
N ASP A 400 -14.89 0.44 16.94
CA ASP A 400 -14.25 -0.04 15.71
C ASP A 400 -13.78 1.13 14.84
N ILE A 401 -14.36 2.32 15.01
CA ILE A 401 -14.00 3.51 14.26
C ILE A 401 -12.96 4.31 15.03
N GLN A 402 -11.71 4.03 14.74
CA GLN A 402 -10.59 4.68 15.40
C GLN A 402 -9.89 5.63 14.41
N VAL A 403 -9.74 6.88 14.84
CA VAL A 403 -9.05 7.93 14.08
C VAL A 403 -7.98 8.55 14.97
N ASP A 404 -6.80 8.73 14.41
CA ASP A 404 -5.72 9.40 15.11
C ASP A 404 -5.94 10.92 15.08
N ARG A 405 -6.17 11.52 16.24
CA ARG A 405 -6.35 12.97 16.37
C ARG A 405 -5.16 13.76 15.86
N ARG A 406 -3.96 13.20 15.98
CA ARG A 406 -2.74 13.83 15.49
C ARG A 406 -2.77 14.00 13.97
N VAL A 407 -3.33 13.02 13.25
CA VAL A 407 -3.53 13.09 11.78
C VAL A 407 -4.55 14.17 11.44
N VAL A 408 -5.68 14.23 12.16
CA VAL A 408 -6.72 15.25 11.95
C VAL A 408 -6.16 16.65 12.13
N ASP A 409 -5.39 16.88 13.21
CA ASP A 409 -4.76 18.17 13.48
C ASP A 409 -3.72 18.55 12.42
N PHE A 410 -2.89 17.59 12.01
CA PHE A 410 -1.91 17.79 10.94
C PHE A 410 -2.58 18.22 9.63
N MET A 411 -3.58 17.47 9.18
CA MET A 411 -4.28 17.75 7.93
C MET A 411 -5.05 19.06 7.95
N ARG A 412 -5.61 19.46 9.10
CA ARG A 412 -6.24 20.77 9.25
C ARG A 412 -5.22 21.90 9.09
N THR A 413 -4.09 21.82 9.79
CA THR A 413 -3.03 22.83 9.69
C THR A 413 -2.44 22.92 8.27
N ALA A 414 -2.31 21.79 7.58
CA ALA A 414 -1.83 21.77 6.21
C ALA A 414 -2.77 22.50 5.25
N LYS A 415 -4.08 22.36 5.41
CA LYS A 415 -5.09 23.08 4.61
C LYS A 415 -5.08 24.60 4.87
N ASP A 416 -4.92 24.99 6.13
CA ASP A 416 -4.89 26.41 6.49
C ASP A 416 -3.68 27.14 5.86
N ASN A 417 -2.57 26.43 5.64
CA ASN A 417 -1.39 26.99 4.98
C ASN A 417 -1.54 27.15 3.46
N ASP A 418 -2.36 26.33 2.80
CA ASP A 418 -2.65 26.45 1.35
C ASP A 418 -3.54 27.67 0.99
N PHE A 419 -4.25 28.26 1.97
CA PHE A 419 -5.08 29.45 1.77
C PHE A 419 -4.30 30.78 1.97
N LEU A 420 -3.01 30.71 2.32
CA LEU A 420 -2.17 31.87 2.55
C LEU A 420 -1.22 32.21 1.37
N GLU A 421 -1.28 31.46 0.29
CA GLU A 421 -0.63 31.73 -1.01
C GLU A 421 -1.68 32.02 -2.12
#